data_50fb3ae168505b1c43b0786625f2746e
#
_entry.id   50fb3ae168505b1c43b0786625f2746e
#
_cell.length_a   1.000
_cell.length_b   1.000
_cell.length_c   1.000
_cell.angle_alpha   90.00
_cell.angle_beta   90.00
_cell.angle_gamma   90.00
#
_symmetry.space_group_name_H-M   'P 1'
#
loop_
_entity.id
_entity.type
_entity.pdbx_description
1 polymer ?
#
loop_
_entity_poly.entity_id
_entity_poly.type
_entity_poly.pdbx_seq_one_letter_code
_entity_poly.pdbx_strand_id
1 'polypeptide(L)'
;MNKPSKFALALAFAAVTASGVASAQTYPQTVDNWRNPFGNVWKNGTNELCWRDAFWTPATGIPGCDGVPVAQQKAKPAPMAAKVVFNADTFFDFDKSTLKPEGRQLLDQVAQQARGIELETIIAVGHTDSIGTDAYNQKLSERRAASVKAYLVSKGIDPNRIYTEGKGKKNPIASNKTKEGRAQNRRVEIEIVGSRK
;
A
#
# COMPACT_ATOMS: atom_id res chain seq x y z
N MET A 1 -19.02 37.85 1.52
CA MET A 1 -19.00 36.70 2.45
C MET A 1 -18.89 35.44 1.60
N ASN A 2 -17.67 35.00 1.31
CA ASN A 2 -17.41 33.81 0.50
C ASN A 2 -17.36 32.57 1.40
N LYS A 3 -18.29 31.63 1.17
CA LYS A 3 -18.30 30.32 1.85
C LYS A 3 -17.08 29.50 1.40
N PRO A 4 -16.34 28.86 2.30
CA PRO A 4 -15.28 27.94 1.91
C PRO A 4 -15.90 26.74 1.21
N SER A 5 -15.44 26.46 -0.01
CA SER A 5 -15.76 25.26 -0.76
C SER A 5 -15.25 24.03 -0.02
N LYS A 6 -16.16 23.15 0.35
CA LYS A 6 -15.83 21.82 0.91
C LYS A 6 -15.31 20.96 -0.23
N PHE A 7 -13.99 20.91 -0.41
CA PHE A 7 -13.38 19.90 -1.28
C PHE A 7 -13.50 18.55 -0.58
N ALA A 8 -14.53 17.80 -0.94
CA ALA A 8 -14.59 16.37 -0.67
C ALA A 8 -13.59 15.70 -1.62
N LEU A 9 -12.45 15.28 -1.08
CA LEU A 9 -11.47 14.48 -1.82
C LEU A 9 -12.05 13.06 -1.92
N ALA A 10 -12.84 12.80 -2.97
CA ALA A 10 -13.28 11.47 -3.31
C ALA A 10 -12.14 10.76 -4.05
N LEU A 11 -11.36 9.95 -3.34
CA LEU A 11 -10.48 8.97 -3.97
C LEU A 11 -11.34 7.88 -4.60
N ALA A 12 -11.57 7.98 -5.90
CA ALA A 12 -12.22 6.94 -6.67
C ALA A 12 -11.26 5.75 -6.84
N PHE A 13 -11.44 4.72 -6.02
CA PHE A 13 -10.83 3.42 -6.28
C PHE A 13 -11.60 2.76 -7.42
N ALA A 14 -10.95 2.60 -8.58
CA ALA A 14 -11.51 1.83 -9.69
C ALA A 14 -11.67 0.37 -9.26
N ALA A 15 -12.91 -0.06 -9.08
CA ALA A 15 -13.25 -1.44 -8.76
C ALA A 15 -13.14 -2.30 -10.02
N VAL A 16 -12.10 -3.11 -10.11
CA VAL A 16 -12.10 -4.26 -11.02
C VAL A 16 -12.87 -5.38 -10.33
N THR A 17 -14.13 -5.58 -10.73
CA THR A 17 -14.96 -6.68 -10.27
C THR A 17 -14.56 -7.96 -11.01
N ALA A 18 -13.69 -8.76 -10.42
CA ALA A 18 -13.53 -10.16 -10.78
C ALA A 18 -14.49 -10.99 -9.91
N SER A 19 -15.66 -11.30 -10.43
CA SER A 19 -16.62 -12.22 -9.80
C SER A 19 -16.12 -13.65 -9.96
N GLY A 20 -15.46 -14.18 -8.96
CA GLY A 20 -15.13 -15.58 -8.83
C GLY A 20 -15.35 -16.02 -7.38
N VAL A 21 -16.50 -16.58 -7.06
CA VAL A 21 -16.75 -17.27 -5.79
C VAL A 21 -15.92 -18.57 -5.78
N ALA A 22 -14.72 -18.52 -5.23
CA ALA A 22 -13.96 -19.71 -4.90
C ALA A 22 -14.38 -20.18 -3.51
N SER A 23 -15.19 -21.23 -3.44
CA SER A 23 -15.46 -21.96 -2.20
C SER A 23 -14.16 -22.49 -1.65
N ALA A 24 -13.84 -22.21 -0.39
CA ALA A 24 -12.74 -22.86 0.30
C ALA A 24 -13.08 -24.34 0.45
N GLN A 25 -12.45 -25.19 -0.37
CA GLN A 25 -12.56 -26.63 -0.21
C GLN A 25 -11.67 -27.05 0.97
N THR A 26 -12.29 -27.45 2.06
CA THR A 26 -11.61 -28.20 3.13
C THR A 26 -11.36 -29.61 2.62
N TYR A 27 -10.10 -29.95 2.37
CA TYR A 27 -9.72 -31.29 1.99
C TYR A 27 -9.85 -32.23 3.20
N PRO A 28 -10.34 -33.49 3.00
CA PRO A 28 -10.43 -34.46 4.07
C PRO A 28 -9.03 -34.79 4.63
N GLN A 29 -8.97 -35.00 5.93
CA GLN A 29 -7.71 -35.33 6.66
C GLN A 29 -7.11 -36.67 6.24
N THR A 30 -7.93 -37.58 5.70
CA THR A 30 -7.51 -38.90 5.18
C THR A 30 -7.19 -38.78 3.70
N VAL A 31 -6.03 -39.23 3.33
CA VAL A 31 -5.54 -39.21 1.94
C VAL A 31 -5.23 -40.61 1.50
N ASP A 32 -5.95 -41.11 0.50
CA ASP A 32 -5.87 -42.48 -0.02
C ASP A 32 -4.88 -42.61 -1.18
N ASN A 33 -3.81 -41.78 -1.14
CA ASN A 33 -2.67 -41.91 -2.03
C ASN A 33 -1.45 -42.45 -1.27
N TRP A 34 -0.70 -43.36 -1.90
CA TRP A 34 0.53 -43.91 -1.32
C TRP A 34 1.60 -42.84 -1.12
N ARG A 35 2.21 -42.85 0.08
CA ARG A 35 3.26 -41.92 0.47
C ARG A 35 4.51 -42.62 0.95
N ASN A 36 5.66 -42.01 0.76
CA ASN A 36 6.89 -42.44 1.39
C ASN A 36 6.90 -42.03 2.89
N PRO A 37 7.86 -42.51 3.70
CA PRO A 37 7.99 -42.16 5.11
C PRO A 37 8.15 -40.65 5.38
N PHE A 38 8.51 -39.89 4.36
CA PHE A 38 8.66 -38.40 4.44
C PHE A 38 7.40 -37.63 4.02
N GLY A 39 6.28 -38.36 3.73
CA GLY A 39 5.01 -37.74 3.35
C GLY A 39 4.86 -37.38 1.87
N ASN A 40 5.86 -37.64 1.04
CA ASN A 40 5.80 -37.44 -0.40
C ASN A 40 4.99 -38.51 -1.10
N VAL A 41 4.11 -38.08 -2.02
CA VAL A 41 3.26 -39.00 -2.80
C VAL A 41 4.07 -39.70 -3.87
N TRP A 42 3.85 -40.98 -4.03
CA TRP A 42 4.43 -41.76 -5.11
C TRP A 42 3.70 -41.44 -6.41
N LYS A 43 4.46 -41.11 -7.46
CA LYS A 43 3.96 -40.81 -8.79
C LYS A 43 4.52 -41.76 -9.83
N ASN A 44 3.81 -41.88 -10.97
CA ASN A 44 4.34 -42.58 -12.14
C ASN A 44 5.53 -41.82 -12.76
N GLY A 45 6.20 -42.42 -13.71
CA GLY A 45 7.37 -41.86 -14.37
C GLY A 45 7.11 -40.55 -15.16
N THR A 46 5.84 -40.25 -15.50
CA THR A 46 5.44 -38.98 -16.16
C THR A 46 5.02 -37.89 -15.19
N ASN A 47 5.00 -38.17 -13.87
CA ASN A 47 4.53 -37.29 -12.83
C ASN A 47 3.04 -36.85 -12.91
N GLU A 48 2.24 -37.45 -13.73
CA GLU A 48 0.83 -37.10 -13.98
C GLU A 48 -0.14 -37.87 -13.10
N LEU A 49 0.17 -39.14 -12.82
CA LEU A 49 -0.66 -40.05 -12.02
C LEU A 49 -0.02 -40.35 -10.68
N CYS A 50 -0.82 -40.30 -9.62
CA CYS A 50 -0.39 -40.68 -8.28
C CYS A 50 -0.80 -42.11 -7.96
N TRP A 51 0.04 -42.82 -7.21
CA TRP A 51 -0.30 -44.17 -6.76
C TRP A 51 -1.42 -44.11 -5.73
N ARG A 52 -2.48 -44.90 -5.94
CA ARG A 52 -3.71 -44.93 -5.15
C ARG A 52 -3.81 -46.23 -4.38
N ASP A 53 -4.48 -46.21 -3.25
CA ASP A 53 -4.95 -47.44 -2.59
C ASP A 53 -6.33 -47.87 -3.13
N ALA A 54 -6.85 -48.97 -2.59
CA ALA A 54 -8.14 -49.52 -3.02
C ALA A 54 -9.36 -48.68 -2.59
N PHE A 55 -9.18 -47.71 -1.70
CA PHE A 55 -10.24 -46.85 -1.16
C PHE A 55 -10.24 -45.47 -1.75
N TRP A 56 -9.35 -45.17 -2.67
CA TRP A 56 -9.20 -43.86 -3.27
C TRP A 56 -10.50 -43.39 -3.98
N THR A 57 -10.88 -42.17 -3.70
CA THR A 57 -11.93 -41.42 -4.41
C THR A 57 -11.42 -40.03 -4.79
N PRO A 58 -12.04 -39.33 -5.76
CA PRO A 58 -11.68 -37.92 -6.05
C PRO A 58 -11.77 -37.02 -4.82
N ALA A 59 -12.61 -37.34 -3.83
CA ALA A 59 -12.75 -36.55 -2.61
C ALA A 59 -11.62 -36.78 -1.59
N THR A 60 -10.97 -37.96 -1.64
CA THR A 60 -9.85 -38.37 -0.76
C THR A 60 -8.50 -38.27 -1.48
N GLY A 61 -8.50 -37.90 -2.74
CA GLY A 61 -7.29 -37.75 -3.55
C GLY A 61 -6.50 -36.48 -3.19
N ILE A 62 -5.21 -36.48 -3.47
CA ILE A 62 -4.35 -35.33 -3.26
C ILE A 62 -4.54 -34.32 -4.38
N PRO A 63 -4.67 -33.02 -4.05
CA PRO A 63 -4.73 -31.94 -5.04
C PRO A 63 -3.56 -32.00 -6.03
N GLY A 64 -3.88 -31.92 -7.31
CA GLY A 64 -2.88 -32.00 -8.40
C GLY A 64 -2.50 -33.41 -8.79
N CYS A 65 -3.18 -34.44 -8.24
CA CYS A 65 -3.05 -35.84 -8.63
C CYS A 65 -4.34 -36.31 -9.30
N ASP A 66 -4.20 -37.06 -10.40
CA ASP A 66 -5.32 -37.82 -11.02
C ASP A 66 -6.58 -36.95 -11.31
N GLY A 67 -6.40 -35.71 -11.71
CA GLY A 67 -7.51 -34.80 -11.99
C GLY A 67 -8.16 -34.19 -10.76
N VAL A 68 -7.65 -34.43 -9.54
CA VAL A 68 -8.09 -33.73 -8.35
C VAL A 68 -7.67 -32.26 -8.47
N PRO A 69 -8.62 -31.29 -8.42
CA PRO A 69 -8.27 -29.87 -8.59
C PRO A 69 -7.31 -29.38 -7.50
N VAL A 70 -6.24 -28.72 -7.89
CA VAL A 70 -5.42 -27.97 -6.94
C VAL A 70 -6.27 -26.80 -6.43
N ALA A 71 -6.47 -26.71 -5.12
CA ALA A 71 -7.11 -25.53 -4.56
C ALA A 71 -6.29 -24.30 -4.98
N GLN A 72 -6.85 -23.48 -5.84
CA GLN A 72 -6.24 -22.20 -6.15
C GLN A 72 -6.18 -21.43 -4.82
N GLN A 73 -4.98 -21.24 -4.29
CA GLN A 73 -4.79 -20.30 -3.21
C GLN A 73 -5.42 -18.98 -3.65
N LYS A 74 -6.40 -18.52 -2.88
CA LYS A 74 -7.05 -17.22 -3.13
C LYS A 74 -5.91 -16.22 -3.28
N ALA A 75 -5.69 -15.75 -4.50
CA ALA A 75 -4.61 -14.81 -4.77
C ALA A 75 -4.77 -13.65 -3.79
N LYS A 76 -3.71 -13.35 -3.02
CA LYS A 76 -3.72 -12.18 -2.15
C LYS A 76 -4.12 -10.99 -3.02
N PRO A 77 -5.10 -10.16 -2.62
CA PRO A 77 -5.51 -9.02 -3.41
C PRO A 77 -4.29 -8.22 -3.84
N ALA A 78 -4.23 -7.84 -5.11
CA ALA A 78 -3.11 -7.06 -5.63
C ALA A 78 -2.96 -5.77 -4.78
N PRO A 79 -1.74 -5.39 -4.40
CA PRO A 79 -1.53 -4.16 -3.65
C PRO A 79 -2.03 -2.97 -4.46
N MET A 80 -2.77 -2.09 -3.80
CA MET A 80 -3.21 -0.82 -4.36
C MET A 80 -2.31 0.28 -3.83
N ALA A 81 -1.78 1.10 -4.73
CA ALA A 81 -1.03 2.30 -4.37
C ALA A 81 -1.91 3.53 -4.64
N ALA A 82 -2.10 4.38 -3.64
CA ALA A 82 -2.76 5.67 -3.78
C ALA A 82 -1.76 6.77 -3.42
N LYS A 83 -1.42 7.62 -4.39
CA LYS A 83 -0.55 8.76 -4.19
C LYS A 83 -1.39 10.03 -4.10
N VAL A 84 -1.20 10.79 -3.03
CA VAL A 84 -1.84 12.08 -2.81
C VAL A 84 -0.76 13.15 -2.69
N VAL A 85 -0.95 14.25 -3.41
CA VAL A 85 -0.03 15.40 -3.40
C VAL A 85 -0.68 16.55 -2.68
N PHE A 86 -0.01 17.08 -1.69
CA PHE A 86 -0.48 18.23 -0.89
C PHE A 86 0.46 19.42 -1.04
N ASN A 87 -0.11 20.62 -1.12
CA ASN A 87 0.68 21.83 -1.07
C ASN A 87 1.30 21.99 0.34
N ALA A 88 2.62 22.20 0.41
CA ALA A 88 3.30 22.36 1.68
C ALA A 88 2.87 23.62 2.46
N ASP A 89 2.41 24.65 1.79
CA ASP A 89 1.92 25.87 2.43
C ASP A 89 0.62 25.65 3.22
N THR A 90 -0.13 24.57 2.90
CA THR A 90 -1.27 24.12 3.71
C THR A 90 -0.81 23.39 4.97
N PHE A 91 0.32 22.70 4.91
CA PHE A 91 0.85 21.91 6.02
C PHE A 91 1.73 22.72 6.97
N PHE A 92 2.48 23.68 6.45
CA PHE A 92 3.53 24.38 7.17
C PHE A 92 3.50 25.88 6.87
N ASP A 93 3.90 26.67 7.86
CA ASP A 93 4.26 28.06 7.61
C ASP A 93 5.56 28.17 6.80
N PHE A 94 5.80 29.38 6.29
CA PHE A 94 7.05 29.66 5.59
C PHE A 94 8.25 29.28 6.48
N ASP A 95 9.17 28.53 5.89
CA ASP A 95 10.40 28.08 6.54
C ASP A 95 10.21 27.21 7.80
N LYS A 96 9.02 26.70 8.05
CA LYS A 96 8.74 25.83 9.20
C LYS A 96 8.46 24.40 8.78
N SER A 97 8.61 23.50 9.75
CA SER A 97 8.22 22.08 9.68
C SER A 97 7.15 21.71 10.72
N THR A 98 6.65 22.67 11.49
CA THR A 98 5.54 22.47 12.43
C THR A 98 4.23 22.42 11.66
N LEU A 99 3.45 21.36 11.85
CA LEU A 99 2.17 21.17 11.16
C LEU A 99 1.12 22.18 11.62
N LYS A 100 0.50 22.83 10.66
CA LYS A 100 -0.66 23.69 10.83
C LYS A 100 -1.93 22.86 11.11
N PRO A 101 -2.99 23.47 11.69
CA PRO A 101 -4.27 22.79 11.91
C PRO A 101 -4.87 22.18 10.64
N GLU A 102 -4.80 22.91 9.50
CA GLU A 102 -5.31 22.44 8.20
C GLU A 102 -4.57 21.22 7.71
N GLY A 103 -3.23 21.20 7.85
CA GLY A 103 -2.40 20.05 7.51
C GLY A 103 -2.73 18.82 8.37
N ARG A 104 -3.01 19.03 9.66
CA ARG A 104 -3.41 17.94 10.58
C ARG A 104 -4.74 17.32 10.16
N GLN A 105 -5.74 18.15 9.77
CA GLN A 105 -7.02 17.63 9.29
C GLN A 105 -6.89 16.76 8.03
N LEU A 106 -6.00 17.15 7.11
CA LEU A 106 -5.71 16.34 5.91
C LEU A 106 -5.02 15.02 6.29
N LEU A 107 -4.08 15.05 7.23
CA LEU A 107 -3.42 13.85 7.72
C LEU A 107 -4.36 12.93 8.52
N ASP A 108 -5.39 13.47 9.18
CA ASP A 108 -6.44 12.66 9.80
C ASP A 108 -7.21 11.85 8.76
N GLN A 109 -7.50 12.44 7.59
CA GLN A 109 -8.13 11.70 6.48
C GLN A 109 -7.21 10.60 5.95
N VAL A 110 -5.91 10.88 5.78
CA VAL A 110 -4.90 9.88 5.40
C VAL A 110 -4.86 8.72 6.41
N ALA A 111 -4.86 9.03 7.70
CA ALA A 111 -4.86 8.03 8.76
C ALA A 111 -6.14 7.18 8.76
N GLN A 112 -7.30 7.77 8.50
CA GLN A 112 -8.56 7.06 8.34
C GLN A 112 -8.54 6.09 7.16
N GLN A 113 -8.05 6.54 6.01
CA GLN A 113 -7.90 5.70 4.81
C GLN A 113 -6.98 4.51 5.06
N ALA A 114 -5.83 4.75 5.70
CA ALA A 114 -4.86 3.71 6.05
C ALA A 114 -5.46 2.63 6.98
N ARG A 115 -6.38 2.99 7.88
CA ARG A 115 -7.08 2.03 8.74
C ARG A 115 -8.13 1.19 8.00
N GLY A 116 -8.68 1.70 6.91
CA GLY A 116 -9.68 1.02 6.07
C GLY A 116 -9.13 -0.12 5.22
N ILE A 117 -7.81 -0.24 5.11
CA ILE A 117 -7.11 -1.22 4.27
C ILE A 117 -6.15 -2.07 5.12
N GLU A 118 -5.66 -3.16 4.54
CA GLU A 118 -4.47 -3.84 5.06
C GLU A 118 -3.24 -3.05 4.63
N LEU A 119 -2.83 -2.10 5.48
CA LEU A 119 -1.73 -1.20 5.20
C LEU A 119 -0.41 -1.97 5.11
N GLU A 120 0.29 -1.85 3.98
CA GLU A 120 1.65 -2.35 3.81
C GLU A 120 2.66 -1.26 4.15
N THR A 121 2.52 -0.08 3.52
CA THR A 121 3.48 1.02 3.69
C THR A 121 2.85 2.39 3.43
N ILE A 122 3.40 3.42 4.06
CA ILE A 122 3.19 4.83 3.73
C ILE A 122 4.55 5.46 3.42
N ILE A 123 4.65 6.18 2.30
CA ILE A 123 5.85 6.90 1.92
C ILE A 123 5.51 8.40 1.91
N ALA A 124 6.19 9.19 2.74
CA ALA A 124 6.02 10.63 2.79
C ALA A 124 7.27 11.33 2.24
N VAL A 125 7.12 12.05 1.12
CA VAL A 125 8.22 12.71 0.43
C VAL A 125 8.03 14.23 0.50
N GLY A 126 9.01 14.93 1.08
CA GLY A 126 9.03 16.37 1.14
C GLY A 126 9.78 17.02 -0.03
N HIS A 127 9.24 18.10 -0.57
CA HIS A 127 9.85 18.90 -1.63
C HIS A 127 9.85 20.37 -1.27
N THR A 128 10.80 21.11 -1.83
CA THR A 128 10.90 22.57 -1.72
C THR A 128 10.92 23.22 -3.10
N ASP A 129 10.83 24.53 -3.13
CA ASP A 129 11.14 25.32 -4.34
C ASP A 129 12.65 25.56 -4.47
N SER A 130 13.03 26.36 -5.47
CA SER A 130 14.44 26.66 -5.78
C SER A 130 15.11 27.67 -4.86
N ILE A 131 14.37 28.32 -3.95
CA ILE A 131 14.93 29.37 -3.10
C ILE A 131 15.78 28.76 -1.98
N GLY A 132 16.98 29.28 -1.78
CA GLY A 132 17.94 28.78 -0.78
C GLY A 132 18.94 27.78 -1.33
N THR A 133 19.84 27.30 -0.47
CA THR A 133 20.88 26.33 -0.84
C THR A 133 20.34 24.92 -0.93
N ASP A 134 21.02 24.03 -1.65
CA ASP A 134 20.65 22.60 -1.75
C ASP A 134 20.62 21.93 -0.38
N ALA A 135 21.68 22.15 0.39
CA ALA A 135 21.80 21.55 1.73
C ALA A 135 20.68 22.01 2.68
N TYR A 136 20.31 23.29 2.62
CA TYR A 136 19.22 23.82 3.41
C TYR A 136 17.87 23.21 3.03
N ASN A 137 17.56 23.19 1.73
CA ASN A 137 16.32 22.64 1.20
C ASN A 137 16.20 21.12 1.44
N GLN A 138 17.32 20.42 1.35
CA GLN A 138 17.38 19.00 1.69
C GLN A 138 16.93 18.77 3.15
N LYS A 139 17.56 19.46 4.09
CA LYS A 139 17.23 19.37 5.53
C LYS A 139 15.79 19.84 5.83
N LEU A 140 15.30 20.88 5.17
CA LEU A 140 13.92 21.37 5.36
C LEU A 140 12.90 20.32 4.89
N SER A 141 13.11 19.73 3.72
CA SER A 141 12.23 18.69 3.18
C SER A 141 12.20 17.44 4.05
N GLU A 142 13.34 17.02 4.59
CA GLU A 142 13.46 15.90 5.53
C GLU A 142 12.69 16.19 6.83
N ARG A 143 12.89 17.36 7.45
CA ARG A 143 12.15 17.74 8.65
C ARG A 143 10.64 17.77 8.43
N ARG A 144 10.17 18.25 7.28
CA ARG A 144 8.75 18.25 6.92
C ARG A 144 8.19 16.84 6.78
N ALA A 145 8.88 15.96 6.09
CA ALA A 145 8.50 14.55 5.97
C ALA A 145 8.49 13.85 7.35
N ALA A 146 9.47 14.13 8.20
CA ALA A 146 9.53 13.60 9.55
C ALA A 146 8.35 14.10 10.43
N SER A 147 7.92 15.34 10.29
CA SER A 147 6.76 15.88 11.01
C SER A 147 5.45 15.20 10.57
N VAL A 148 5.31 14.89 9.30
CA VAL A 148 4.18 14.08 8.79
C VAL A 148 4.20 12.69 9.40
N LYS A 149 5.35 12.00 9.40
CA LYS A 149 5.50 10.70 10.05
C LYS A 149 5.13 10.74 11.53
N ALA A 150 5.69 11.69 12.27
CA ALA A 150 5.42 11.83 13.70
C ALA A 150 3.91 11.99 13.98
N TYR A 151 3.21 12.76 13.16
CA TYR A 151 1.78 12.94 13.28
C TYR A 151 1.00 11.66 12.97
N LEU A 152 1.31 10.95 11.88
CA LEU A 152 0.65 9.70 11.53
C LEU A 152 0.87 8.62 12.61
N VAL A 153 2.08 8.55 13.21
CA VAL A 153 2.36 7.69 14.36
C VAL A 153 1.50 8.06 15.56
N SER A 154 1.34 9.36 15.86
CA SER A 154 0.44 9.81 16.94
C SER A 154 -1.03 9.43 16.72
N LYS A 155 -1.41 9.15 15.46
CA LYS A 155 -2.74 8.65 15.07
C LYS A 155 -2.82 7.12 15.08
N GLY A 156 -1.78 6.43 15.55
CA GLY A 156 -1.76 4.97 15.75
C GLY A 156 -1.33 4.16 14.53
N ILE A 157 -0.65 4.77 13.55
CA ILE A 157 -0.02 4.03 12.45
C ILE A 157 1.35 3.56 12.91
N ASP A 158 1.68 2.28 12.63
CA ASP A 158 2.96 1.68 12.99
C ASP A 158 4.13 2.47 12.37
N PRO A 159 5.09 2.97 13.17
CA PRO A 159 6.25 3.72 12.68
C PRO A 159 7.12 2.93 11.70
N ASN A 160 7.13 1.60 11.77
CA ASN A 160 7.88 0.73 10.86
C ASN A 160 7.26 0.66 9.46
N ARG A 161 6.01 1.05 9.31
CA ARG A 161 5.30 1.12 8.04
C ARG A 161 5.37 2.50 7.37
N ILE A 162 6.01 3.49 8.01
CA ILE A 162 6.10 4.85 7.49
C ILE A 162 7.53 5.17 7.12
N TYR A 163 7.78 5.36 5.84
CA TYR A 163 9.05 5.81 5.28
C TYR A 163 8.99 7.29 4.94
N THR A 164 10.09 7.99 5.16
CA THR A 164 10.19 9.42 4.89
C THR A 164 11.41 9.71 4.03
N GLU A 165 11.23 10.59 3.06
CA GLU A 165 12.29 11.07 2.18
C GLU A 165 12.20 12.59 2.02
N GLY A 166 13.35 13.27 2.05
CA GLY A 166 13.46 14.66 1.63
C GLY A 166 14.15 14.73 0.27
N LYS A 167 13.51 15.33 -0.71
CA LYS A 167 14.10 15.55 -2.05
C LYS A 167 14.57 16.99 -2.28
N GLY A 168 14.41 17.86 -1.28
CA GLY A 168 14.78 19.25 -1.44
C GLY A 168 14.17 19.84 -2.70
N LYS A 169 14.97 20.58 -3.47
CA LYS A 169 14.56 21.22 -4.73
C LYS A 169 14.90 20.44 -6.01
N LYS A 170 15.34 19.17 -5.87
CA LYS A 170 15.86 18.37 -7.00
C LYS A 170 14.78 17.90 -8.00
N ASN A 171 13.51 17.81 -7.57
CA ASN A 171 12.42 17.27 -8.36
C ASN A 171 11.27 18.29 -8.54
N PRO A 172 11.46 19.38 -9.29
CA PRO A 172 10.42 20.36 -9.55
C PRO A 172 9.36 19.76 -10.48
N ILE A 173 8.08 20.08 -10.21
CA ILE A 173 6.94 19.72 -11.08
C ILE A 173 6.43 20.93 -11.88
N ALA A 174 6.87 22.12 -11.52
CA ALA A 174 6.51 23.37 -12.19
C ALA A 174 7.72 24.31 -12.30
N SER A 175 7.57 25.39 -13.08
CA SER A 175 8.64 26.36 -13.28
C SER A 175 8.96 27.11 -11.98
N ASN A 176 10.22 27.10 -11.56
CA ASN A 176 10.68 27.89 -10.42
C ASN A 176 10.81 29.41 -10.70
N LYS A 177 10.63 29.83 -11.97
CA LYS A 177 10.73 31.22 -12.36
C LYS A 177 9.52 32.05 -11.88
N THR A 178 8.34 31.43 -11.78
CA THR A 178 7.11 32.09 -11.34
C THR A 178 6.82 31.80 -9.87
N LYS A 179 6.06 32.70 -9.21
CA LYS A 179 5.63 32.52 -7.82
C LYS A 179 4.70 31.31 -7.68
N GLU A 180 3.79 31.14 -8.64
CA GLU A 180 2.81 30.06 -8.70
C GLU A 180 3.51 28.70 -8.89
N GLY A 181 4.47 28.63 -9.80
CA GLY A 181 5.25 27.39 -10.01
C GLY A 181 6.09 27.00 -8.79
N ARG A 182 6.69 27.99 -8.11
CA ARG A 182 7.36 27.71 -6.83
C ARG A 182 6.41 27.21 -5.77
N ALA A 183 5.18 27.73 -5.69
CA ALA A 183 4.16 27.24 -4.77
C ALA A 183 3.76 25.79 -5.06
N GLN A 184 3.70 25.39 -6.32
CA GLN A 184 3.46 23.99 -6.71
C GLN A 184 4.64 23.07 -6.35
N ASN A 185 5.87 23.56 -6.45
CA ASN A 185 7.05 22.80 -6.08
C ASN A 185 7.17 22.58 -4.57
N ARG A 186 6.68 23.54 -3.74
CA ARG A 186 6.57 23.34 -2.30
C ARG A 186 5.41 22.40 -1.99
N ARG A 187 5.69 21.10 -1.92
CA ARG A 187 4.68 20.06 -1.73
C ARG A 187 5.17 18.91 -0.84
N VAL A 188 4.20 18.19 -0.33
CA VAL A 188 4.43 16.88 0.31
C VAL A 188 3.62 15.84 -0.47
N GLU A 189 4.28 14.80 -0.89
CA GLU A 189 3.66 13.64 -1.53
C GLU A 189 3.51 12.55 -0.49
N ILE A 190 2.32 11.98 -0.39
CA ILE A 190 2.05 10.84 0.49
C ILE A 190 1.53 9.71 -0.39
N GLU A 191 2.23 8.60 -0.39
CA GLU A 191 1.83 7.38 -1.07
C GLU A 191 1.44 6.33 -0.04
N ILE A 192 0.26 5.76 -0.19
CA ILE A 192 -0.29 4.72 0.68
C ILE A 192 -0.36 3.44 -0.14
N VAL A 193 0.32 2.40 0.31
CA VAL A 193 0.33 1.08 -0.33
C VAL A 193 -0.31 0.09 0.62
N GLY A 194 -1.24 -0.71 0.12
CA GLY A 194 -1.92 -1.73 0.89
C GLY A 194 -2.92 -2.52 0.05
N SER A 195 -3.57 -3.50 0.65
CA SER A 195 -4.59 -4.31 0.01
C SER A 195 -5.96 -4.12 0.70
N ARG A 196 -7.03 -4.45 0.00
CA ARG A 196 -8.38 -4.44 0.62
C ARG A 196 -8.45 -5.49 1.73
N LYS A 197 -9.09 -5.09 2.83
CA LYS A 197 -9.48 -6.05 3.88
C LYS A 197 -10.54 -7.02 3.37
#